data_257f0566eb6928941588e4c51f098535
#
_entry.id   257f0566eb6928941588e4c51f098535
#
_cell.length_a   1.000
_cell.length_b   1.000
_cell.length_c   1.000
_cell.angle_alpha   90.00
_cell.angle_beta   90.00
_cell.angle_gamma   90.00
#
_symmetry.space_group_name_H-M   'P 1'
#
loop_
_entity.id
_entity.type
_entity.pdbx_description
1 polymer ?
#
loop_
_entity_poly.entity_id
_entity_poly.type
_entity_poly.pdbx_seq_one_letter_code
_entity_poly.pdbx_strand_id
1 'polypeptide(L)'
;MAIEQQHIITDKTLIRAAKAVSVIFTPFSIPFVAFLILFVFSYLRIMPLQYKLIVLGVVYCFTILMPTLTIFLFRKINGFGPGDLAERKRRYVPFILTITSYIFCLLMMHRLNIPWYMTGIIFAALIMMIICVIVNLKWKLSEHMAGAGAIIGGLVAFSALFGYNPVGWLCIFILIAGVLGTARIILQHHTLGEVMGGFAVGLICSLLVLHPFCKLVFRLFNIFLSVSYTHLT
;
A
#
# COMPACT_ATOMS: atom_id res chain seq x y z
N MET A 1 40.16 15.99 11.37
CA MET A 1 40.26 14.93 10.34
C MET A 1 39.64 13.62 10.78
N ALA A 2 40.08 12.95 11.87
CA ALA A 2 39.46 11.65 12.27
C ALA A 2 37.96 11.76 12.65
N ILE A 3 37.56 12.77 13.40
CA ILE A 3 36.16 13.02 13.82
C ILE A 3 35.30 13.35 12.59
N GLU A 4 35.81 14.15 11.66
CA GLU A 4 35.11 14.53 10.45
C GLU A 4 34.96 13.36 9.47
N GLN A 5 35.95 12.48 9.33
CA GLN A 5 35.85 11.23 8.60
C GLN A 5 34.84 10.25 9.21
N GLN A 6 34.81 10.18 10.55
CA GLN A 6 33.85 9.32 11.25
C GLN A 6 32.41 9.82 11.06
N HIS A 7 32.19 11.14 11.07
CA HIS A 7 30.88 11.75 10.78
C HIS A 7 30.41 11.46 9.35
N ILE A 8 31.29 11.61 8.36
CA ILE A 8 30.99 11.31 6.94
C ILE A 8 30.69 9.83 6.71
N ILE A 9 31.40 8.92 7.38
CA ILE A 9 31.15 7.48 7.27
C ILE A 9 29.80 7.13 7.91
N THR A 10 29.49 7.70 9.07
CA THR A 10 28.21 7.49 9.77
C THR A 10 27.04 7.96 8.91
N ASP A 11 27.15 9.13 8.28
CA ASP A 11 26.11 9.66 7.38
C ASP A 11 25.89 8.77 6.16
N LYS A 12 26.93 8.27 5.53
CA LYS A 12 26.82 7.35 4.39
C LYS A 12 26.16 6.03 4.76
N THR A 13 26.48 5.48 5.93
CA THR A 13 25.91 4.23 6.42
C THR A 13 24.43 4.42 6.76
N LEU A 14 24.09 5.53 7.42
CA LEU A 14 22.72 5.88 7.75
C LEU A 14 21.83 6.05 6.50
N ILE A 15 22.35 6.73 5.48
CA ILE A 15 21.66 6.90 4.20
C ILE A 15 21.46 5.55 3.49
N ARG A 16 22.46 4.66 3.52
CA ARG A 16 22.30 3.30 2.95
C ARG A 16 21.24 2.49 3.68
N ALA A 17 21.23 2.51 5.02
CA ALA A 17 20.23 1.84 5.83
C ALA A 17 18.83 2.39 5.54
N ALA A 18 18.67 3.72 5.50
CA ALA A 18 17.40 4.37 5.18
C ALA A 18 16.89 4.01 3.76
N LYS A 19 17.79 3.90 2.77
CA LYS A 19 17.45 3.42 1.42
C LYS A 19 17.00 1.97 1.45
N ALA A 20 17.70 1.08 2.16
CA ALA A 20 17.34 -0.32 2.28
C ALA A 20 15.93 -0.50 2.89
N VAL A 21 15.66 0.19 4.01
CA VAL A 21 14.32 0.20 4.63
C VAL A 21 13.25 0.69 3.65
N SER A 22 13.52 1.78 2.93
CA SER A 22 12.55 2.35 1.98
C SER A 22 12.28 1.44 0.78
N VAL A 23 13.26 0.63 0.35
CA VAL A 23 13.12 -0.34 -0.75
C VAL A 23 12.36 -1.58 -0.29
N ILE A 24 12.60 -2.06 0.94
CA ILE A 24 11.90 -3.24 1.49
C ILE A 24 10.40 -2.93 1.66
N PHE A 25 10.07 -1.75 2.19
CA PHE A 25 8.69 -1.34 2.45
C PHE A 25 8.14 -0.45 1.32
N THR A 26 8.18 -0.95 0.06
CA THR A 26 7.56 -0.22 -1.05
C THR A 26 6.04 -0.18 -0.90
N PRO A 27 5.36 0.91 -1.29
CA PRO A 27 3.90 1.01 -1.20
C PRO A 27 3.18 -0.07 -2.00
N PHE A 28 3.78 -0.56 -3.09
CA PHE A 28 3.22 -1.63 -3.92
C PHE A 28 3.22 -3.01 -3.26
N SER A 29 4.18 -3.28 -2.37
CA SER A 29 4.27 -4.56 -1.64
C SER A 29 3.30 -4.66 -0.47
N ILE A 30 2.78 -3.54 0.02
CA ILE A 30 1.96 -3.47 1.24
C ILE A 30 0.68 -4.33 1.15
N PRO A 31 -0.14 -4.27 0.08
CA PRO A 31 -1.30 -5.16 -0.04
C PRO A 31 -0.90 -6.63 -0.04
N PHE A 32 0.17 -6.99 -0.73
CA PHE A 32 0.66 -8.36 -0.77
C PHE A 32 1.10 -8.86 0.61
N VAL A 33 1.85 -8.05 1.35
CA VAL A 33 2.25 -8.35 2.74
C VAL A 33 1.03 -8.48 3.65
N ALA A 34 0.02 -7.63 3.49
CA ALA A 34 -1.23 -7.73 4.24
C ALA A 34 -1.93 -9.09 4.01
N PHE A 35 -1.98 -9.58 2.76
CA PHE A 35 -2.52 -10.92 2.46
C PHE A 35 -1.66 -12.05 3.03
N LEU A 36 -0.34 -11.94 2.99
CA LEU A 36 0.54 -12.91 3.63
C LEU A 36 0.26 -13.02 5.14
N ILE A 37 0.20 -11.89 5.84
CA ILE A 37 -0.12 -11.85 7.27
C ILE A 37 -1.50 -12.46 7.52
N LEU A 38 -2.48 -12.12 6.71
CA LEU A 38 -3.84 -12.63 6.83
C LEU A 38 -3.88 -14.16 6.68
N PHE A 39 -3.16 -14.73 5.72
CA PHE A 39 -3.15 -16.18 5.48
C PHE A 39 -2.27 -16.98 6.43
N VAL A 40 -1.27 -16.38 7.04
CA VAL A 40 -0.34 -17.08 7.95
C VAL A 40 -0.79 -16.96 9.40
N PHE A 41 -1.24 -15.77 9.81
CA PHE A 41 -1.42 -15.44 11.22
C PHE A 41 -2.88 -15.21 11.64
N SER A 42 -3.85 -15.22 10.69
CA SER A 42 -5.24 -15.09 11.04
C SER A 42 -5.99 -16.42 10.96
N TYR A 43 -7.25 -16.37 11.32
CA TYR A 43 -8.23 -17.45 11.16
C TYR A 43 -8.24 -18.05 9.73
N LEU A 44 -7.88 -17.29 8.70
CA LEU A 44 -7.81 -17.75 7.30
C LEU A 44 -6.66 -18.74 7.02
N ARG A 45 -5.84 -19.03 8.03
CA ARG A 45 -4.83 -20.10 7.97
C ARG A 45 -5.44 -21.46 7.60
N ILE A 46 -6.71 -21.68 7.90
CA ILE A 46 -7.45 -22.94 7.63
C ILE A 46 -7.72 -23.13 6.13
N MET A 47 -7.70 -22.08 5.32
CA MET A 47 -8.02 -22.17 3.89
C MET A 47 -7.05 -23.08 3.13
N PRO A 48 -7.52 -23.81 2.06
CA PRO A 48 -6.69 -24.66 1.23
C PRO A 48 -5.49 -23.90 0.63
N LEU A 49 -4.34 -24.57 0.53
CA LEU A 49 -3.12 -23.96 -0.02
C LEU A 49 -3.33 -23.44 -1.45
N GLN A 50 -4.03 -24.20 -2.29
CA GLN A 50 -4.33 -23.80 -3.66
C GLN A 50 -5.07 -22.45 -3.73
N TYR A 51 -6.09 -22.28 -2.89
CA TYR A 51 -6.84 -21.02 -2.79
C TYR A 51 -5.92 -19.85 -2.38
N LYS A 52 -5.08 -20.05 -1.35
CA LYS A 52 -4.12 -19.02 -0.90
C LYS A 52 -3.15 -18.63 -2.02
N LEU A 53 -2.63 -19.62 -2.75
CA LEU A 53 -1.69 -19.37 -3.85
C LEU A 53 -2.35 -18.61 -5.01
N ILE A 54 -3.60 -18.94 -5.35
CA ILE A 54 -4.35 -18.21 -6.38
C ILE A 54 -4.54 -16.74 -5.97
N VAL A 55 -5.04 -16.50 -4.74
CA VAL A 55 -5.26 -15.14 -4.26
C VAL A 55 -3.96 -14.34 -4.18
N LEU A 56 -2.89 -14.94 -3.61
CA LEU A 56 -1.58 -14.31 -3.54
C LEU A 56 -1.00 -14.03 -4.92
N GLY A 57 -1.18 -14.96 -5.88
CA GLY A 57 -0.75 -14.79 -7.27
C GLY A 57 -1.45 -13.62 -7.96
N VAL A 58 -2.76 -13.50 -7.81
CA VAL A 58 -3.55 -12.37 -8.35
C VAL A 58 -3.07 -11.06 -7.71
N VAL A 59 -3.01 -11.01 -6.37
CA VAL A 59 -2.57 -9.81 -5.66
C VAL A 59 -1.15 -9.43 -6.09
N TYR A 60 -0.18 -10.37 -6.09
CA TYR A 60 1.18 -10.12 -6.53
C TYR A 60 1.26 -9.57 -7.95
N CYS A 61 0.53 -10.19 -8.88
CA CYS A 61 0.52 -9.78 -10.28
C CYS A 61 0.06 -8.33 -10.45
N PHE A 62 -1.07 -7.97 -9.83
CA PHE A 62 -1.68 -6.65 -10.04
C PHE A 62 -1.16 -5.57 -9.08
N THR A 63 -0.63 -5.90 -7.91
CA THR A 63 -0.13 -4.87 -6.97
C THR A 63 1.37 -4.63 -7.08
N ILE A 64 2.15 -5.62 -7.51
CA ILE A 64 3.61 -5.50 -7.61
C ILE A 64 4.06 -5.59 -9.07
N LEU A 65 3.77 -6.70 -9.76
CA LEU A 65 4.33 -6.97 -11.08
C LEU A 65 3.87 -5.95 -12.12
N MET A 66 2.55 -5.77 -12.27
CA MET A 66 1.98 -4.87 -13.29
C MET A 66 2.37 -3.39 -13.06
N PRO A 67 2.22 -2.78 -11.84
CA PRO A 67 2.67 -1.42 -11.63
C PRO A 67 4.17 -1.24 -11.86
N THR A 68 4.99 -2.17 -11.36
CA THR A 68 6.45 -2.08 -11.52
C THR A 68 6.85 -2.14 -12.98
N LEU A 69 6.28 -3.10 -13.73
CA LEU A 69 6.55 -3.27 -15.16
C LEU A 69 6.10 -2.06 -15.97
N THR A 70 4.90 -1.57 -15.75
CA THR A 70 4.35 -0.42 -16.48
C THR A 70 5.12 0.86 -16.18
N ILE A 71 5.51 1.11 -14.92
CA ILE A 71 6.34 2.26 -14.56
C ILE A 71 7.74 2.12 -15.16
N PHE A 72 8.33 0.92 -15.15
CA PHE A 72 9.62 0.67 -15.79
C PHE A 72 9.59 0.94 -17.29
N LEU A 73 8.58 0.42 -18.00
CA LEU A 73 8.39 0.65 -19.43
C LEU A 73 8.17 2.14 -19.72
N PHE A 74 7.33 2.81 -18.95
CA PHE A 74 7.08 4.25 -19.07
C PHE A 74 8.37 5.07 -18.93
N ARG A 75 9.21 4.75 -17.94
CA ARG A 75 10.52 5.39 -17.76
C ARG A 75 11.44 5.15 -18.95
N LYS A 76 11.51 3.90 -19.42
CA LYS A 76 12.39 3.52 -20.54
C LYS A 76 11.99 4.22 -21.85
N ILE A 77 10.69 4.30 -22.15
CA ILE A 77 10.16 4.94 -23.35
C ILE A 77 10.43 6.46 -23.34
N ASN A 78 10.29 7.11 -22.18
CA ASN A 78 10.45 8.56 -22.05
C ASN A 78 11.89 8.99 -21.70
N GLY A 79 12.83 8.07 -21.57
CA GLY A 79 14.24 8.37 -21.24
C GLY A 79 14.43 8.92 -19.81
N PHE A 80 13.50 8.68 -18.88
CA PHE A 80 13.58 9.21 -17.52
C PHE A 80 14.58 8.46 -16.65
N GLY A 81 15.46 9.22 -15.97
CA GLY A 81 16.39 8.70 -14.98
C GLY A 81 15.74 8.27 -13.65
N PRO A 82 16.52 7.66 -12.73
CA PRO A 82 16.01 7.17 -11.45
C PRO A 82 15.38 8.24 -10.54
N GLY A 83 15.79 9.52 -10.66
CA GLY A 83 15.29 10.64 -9.86
C GLY A 83 14.12 11.41 -10.47
N ASP A 84 13.88 11.28 -11.77
CA ASP A 84 12.95 12.13 -12.49
C ASP A 84 11.49 11.96 -12.06
N LEU A 85 11.11 10.75 -11.63
CA LEU A 85 9.77 10.47 -11.09
C LEU A 85 9.60 10.94 -9.63
N ALA A 86 10.64 11.42 -8.97
CA ALA A 86 10.53 12.05 -7.66
C ALA A 86 9.91 13.45 -7.75
N GLU A 87 9.95 14.07 -8.93
CA GLU A 87 9.33 15.35 -9.20
C GLU A 87 7.79 15.24 -9.14
N ARG A 88 7.15 16.17 -8.43
CA ARG A 88 5.72 16.15 -8.13
C ARG A 88 4.86 15.99 -9.38
N LYS A 89 5.15 16.75 -10.45
CA LYS A 89 4.35 16.74 -11.69
C LYS A 89 4.44 15.43 -12.45
N ARG A 90 5.56 14.71 -12.37
CA ARG A 90 5.79 13.44 -13.09
C ARG A 90 5.21 12.21 -12.37
N ARG A 91 4.78 12.36 -11.12
CA ARG A 91 4.20 11.28 -10.31
C ARG A 91 2.79 10.86 -10.73
N TYR A 92 2.06 11.71 -11.48
CA TYR A 92 0.69 11.38 -11.88
C TYR A 92 0.60 10.13 -12.74
N VAL A 93 1.54 9.92 -13.67
CA VAL A 93 1.52 8.75 -14.55
C VAL A 93 1.69 7.45 -13.76
N PRO A 94 2.71 7.29 -12.89
CA PRO A 94 2.79 6.16 -11.99
C PRO A 94 1.52 5.93 -11.15
N PHE A 95 0.91 6.98 -10.63
CA PHE A 95 -0.33 6.87 -9.86
C PHE A 95 -1.48 6.31 -10.70
N ILE A 96 -1.71 6.87 -11.89
CA ILE A 96 -2.80 6.41 -12.79
C ILE A 96 -2.57 4.95 -13.17
N LEU A 97 -1.36 4.56 -13.53
CA LEU A 97 -1.02 3.17 -13.86
C LEU A 97 -1.29 2.22 -12.69
N THR A 98 -0.95 2.63 -11.48
CA THR A 98 -1.21 1.83 -10.26
C THR A 98 -2.69 1.73 -9.95
N ILE A 99 -3.44 2.83 -10.06
CA ILE A 99 -4.90 2.86 -9.88
C ILE A 99 -5.57 1.91 -10.86
N THR A 100 -5.20 1.98 -12.15
CA THR A 100 -5.72 1.09 -13.19
C THR A 100 -5.43 -0.38 -12.86
N SER A 101 -4.21 -0.69 -12.42
CA SER A 101 -3.84 -2.05 -12.03
C SER A 101 -4.65 -2.56 -10.83
N TYR A 102 -4.93 -1.71 -9.84
CA TYR A 102 -5.75 -2.09 -8.68
C TYR A 102 -7.22 -2.28 -9.05
N ILE A 103 -7.75 -1.51 -10.00
CA ILE A 103 -9.09 -1.74 -10.55
C ILE A 103 -9.14 -3.13 -11.21
N PHE A 104 -8.17 -3.48 -12.05
CA PHE A 104 -8.11 -4.82 -12.65
C PHE A 104 -7.96 -5.93 -11.59
N CYS A 105 -7.20 -5.70 -10.53
CA CYS A 105 -7.12 -6.62 -9.39
C CYS A 105 -8.50 -6.88 -8.77
N LEU A 106 -9.26 -5.81 -8.50
CA LEU A 106 -10.61 -5.92 -7.93
C LEU A 106 -11.56 -6.66 -8.87
N LEU A 107 -11.49 -6.40 -10.18
CA LEU A 107 -12.29 -7.10 -11.18
C LEU A 107 -11.97 -8.60 -11.19
N MET A 108 -10.69 -8.98 -11.16
CA MET A 108 -10.26 -10.38 -11.08
C MET A 108 -10.69 -11.05 -9.78
N MET A 109 -10.54 -10.36 -8.65
CA MET A 109 -10.98 -10.88 -7.34
C MET A 109 -12.50 -11.09 -7.31
N HIS A 110 -13.26 -10.19 -7.91
CA HIS A 110 -14.72 -10.34 -8.05
C HIS A 110 -15.08 -11.55 -8.94
N ARG A 111 -14.41 -11.75 -10.07
CA ARG A 111 -14.61 -12.92 -10.96
C ARG A 111 -14.28 -14.25 -10.26
N LEU A 112 -13.31 -14.25 -9.38
CA LEU A 112 -12.92 -15.43 -8.60
C LEU A 112 -13.79 -15.63 -7.34
N ASN A 113 -14.86 -14.84 -7.15
CA ASN A 113 -15.72 -14.85 -5.97
C ASN A 113 -14.95 -14.75 -4.65
N ILE A 114 -13.88 -13.95 -4.61
CA ILE A 114 -13.07 -13.75 -3.40
C ILE A 114 -13.90 -12.94 -2.39
N PRO A 115 -13.96 -13.35 -1.10
CA PRO A 115 -14.79 -12.71 -0.08
C PRO A 115 -14.51 -11.20 0.07
N TRP A 116 -15.56 -10.45 0.41
CA TRP A 116 -15.55 -8.99 0.51
C TRP A 116 -14.47 -8.44 1.47
N TYR A 117 -14.15 -9.12 2.56
CA TYR A 117 -13.13 -8.69 3.52
C TYR A 117 -11.70 -8.78 2.94
N MET A 118 -11.47 -9.66 1.98
CA MET A 118 -10.20 -9.73 1.24
C MET A 118 -10.17 -8.67 0.13
N THR A 119 -11.22 -8.59 -0.70
CA THR A 119 -11.30 -7.57 -1.75
C THR A 119 -11.29 -6.16 -1.15
N GLY A 120 -11.80 -5.99 0.06
CA GLY A 120 -11.76 -4.76 0.84
C GLY A 120 -10.35 -4.21 1.06
N ILE A 121 -9.32 -5.07 1.18
CA ILE A 121 -7.93 -4.63 1.33
C ILE A 121 -7.47 -3.87 0.08
N ILE A 122 -7.71 -4.43 -1.10
CA ILE A 122 -7.35 -3.78 -2.37
C ILE A 122 -8.21 -2.54 -2.60
N PHE A 123 -9.49 -2.59 -2.23
CA PHE A 123 -10.39 -1.43 -2.32
C PHE A 123 -9.95 -0.29 -1.40
N ALA A 124 -9.53 -0.58 -0.17
CA ALA A 124 -8.95 0.42 0.74
C ALA A 124 -7.66 1.03 0.15
N ALA A 125 -6.79 0.20 -0.42
CA ALA A 125 -5.57 0.65 -1.08
C ALA A 125 -5.87 1.53 -2.31
N LEU A 126 -6.88 1.19 -3.09
CA LEU A 126 -7.34 1.99 -4.23
C LEU A 126 -7.85 3.37 -3.78
N ILE A 127 -8.74 3.42 -2.78
CA ILE A 127 -9.26 4.69 -2.23
C ILE A 127 -8.11 5.54 -1.66
N MET A 128 -7.23 4.92 -0.88
CA MET A 128 -6.04 5.59 -0.35
C MET A 128 -5.18 6.20 -1.47
N MET A 129 -4.95 5.46 -2.56
CA MET A 129 -4.18 5.95 -3.71
C MET A 129 -4.87 7.14 -4.39
N ILE A 130 -6.19 7.08 -4.57
CA ILE A 130 -6.98 8.19 -5.13
C ILE A 130 -6.85 9.45 -4.26
N ILE A 131 -6.98 9.30 -2.94
CA ILE A 131 -6.80 10.42 -2.00
C ILE A 131 -5.37 10.97 -2.07
N CYS A 132 -4.35 10.10 -2.14
CA CYS A 132 -2.96 10.52 -2.31
C CYS A 132 -2.76 11.33 -3.60
N VAL A 133 -3.40 10.94 -4.70
CA VAL A 133 -3.36 11.71 -5.96
C VAL A 133 -3.98 13.09 -5.79
N ILE A 134 -5.18 13.17 -5.21
CA ILE A 134 -5.90 14.43 -4.99
C ILE A 134 -5.09 15.36 -4.08
N VAL A 135 -4.60 14.84 -2.97
CA VAL A 135 -3.79 15.64 -2.03
C VAL A 135 -2.48 16.07 -2.65
N ASN A 136 -1.85 15.20 -3.49
CA ASN A 136 -0.60 15.53 -4.19
C ASN A 136 -0.74 16.72 -5.16
N LEU A 137 -1.96 17.14 -5.50
CA LEU A 137 -2.20 18.40 -6.24
C LEU A 137 -1.65 19.61 -5.48
N LYS A 138 -1.80 19.62 -4.15
CA LYS A 138 -1.40 20.76 -3.30
C LYS A 138 -0.24 20.42 -2.35
N TRP A 139 -0.20 19.21 -1.81
CA TRP A 139 0.73 18.79 -0.77
C TRP A 139 1.28 17.39 -1.02
N LYS A 140 2.61 17.21 -0.97
CA LYS A 140 3.31 15.97 -1.29
C LYS A 140 3.21 14.98 -0.11
N LEU A 141 2.23 14.06 -0.13
CA LEU A 141 2.13 13.01 0.89
C LEU A 141 3.15 11.89 0.71
N SER A 142 3.50 11.24 1.82
CA SER A 142 4.35 10.04 1.82
C SER A 142 3.51 8.78 1.61
N GLU A 143 3.55 8.19 0.40
CA GLU A 143 2.87 6.94 0.06
C GLU A 143 3.33 5.76 0.93
N HIS A 144 4.63 5.71 1.27
CA HIS A 144 5.18 4.70 2.17
C HIS A 144 4.51 4.75 3.55
N MET A 145 4.31 5.96 4.06
CA MET A 145 3.65 6.16 5.36
C MET A 145 2.15 5.94 5.28
N ALA A 146 1.53 6.29 4.15
CA ALA A 146 0.13 5.92 3.92
C ALA A 146 -0.07 4.40 3.94
N GLY A 147 0.84 3.66 3.34
CA GLY A 147 0.83 2.20 3.42
C GLY A 147 1.05 1.65 4.82
N ALA A 148 2.01 2.19 5.59
CA ALA A 148 2.24 1.80 6.98
C ALA A 148 1.01 2.07 7.86
N GLY A 149 0.38 3.24 7.70
CA GLY A 149 -0.88 3.58 8.37
C GLY A 149 -2.01 2.61 7.98
N ALA A 150 -2.09 2.24 6.69
CA ALA A 150 -3.10 1.30 6.21
C ALA A 150 -2.97 -0.10 6.82
N ILE A 151 -1.75 -0.60 7.05
CA ILE A 151 -1.53 -1.87 7.76
C ILE A 151 -2.09 -1.77 9.19
N ILE A 152 -1.76 -0.72 9.92
CA ILE A 152 -2.19 -0.54 11.31
C ILE A 152 -3.71 -0.41 11.39
N GLY A 153 -4.32 0.43 10.54
CA GLY A 153 -5.77 0.57 10.48
C GLY A 153 -6.48 -0.72 10.06
N GLY A 154 -5.89 -1.45 9.11
CA GLY A 154 -6.38 -2.76 8.68
C GLY A 154 -6.34 -3.80 9.80
N LEU A 155 -5.25 -3.87 10.57
CA LEU A 155 -5.14 -4.77 11.72
C LEU A 155 -6.22 -4.48 12.77
N VAL A 156 -6.49 -3.22 13.07
CA VAL A 156 -7.55 -2.81 14.00
C VAL A 156 -8.92 -3.19 13.45
N ALA A 157 -9.20 -2.90 12.18
CA ALA A 157 -10.47 -3.23 11.54
C ALA A 157 -10.72 -4.74 11.49
N PHE A 158 -9.70 -5.53 11.13
CA PHE A 158 -9.79 -7.00 11.12
C PHE A 158 -9.90 -7.62 12.50
N SER A 159 -9.29 -7.01 13.53
CA SER A 159 -9.49 -7.47 14.91
C SER A 159 -10.94 -7.32 15.35
N ALA A 160 -11.60 -6.23 14.98
CA ALA A 160 -13.02 -6.02 15.22
C ALA A 160 -13.90 -6.98 14.41
N LEU A 161 -13.48 -7.34 13.18
CA LEU A 161 -14.23 -8.23 12.31
C LEU A 161 -14.15 -9.71 12.74
N PHE A 162 -12.97 -10.16 13.16
CA PHE A 162 -12.66 -11.57 13.44
C PHE A 162 -12.50 -11.89 14.94
N GLY A 163 -12.60 -10.89 15.83
CA GLY A 163 -12.53 -11.08 17.27
C GLY A 163 -11.16 -11.57 17.81
N TYR A 164 -10.05 -11.27 17.11
CA TYR A 164 -8.72 -11.64 17.59
C TYR A 164 -7.97 -10.45 18.22
N ASN A 165 -6.97 -10.76 19.05
CA ASN A 165 -6.14 -9.73 19.69
C ASN A 165 -4.96 -9.33 18.78
N PRO A 166 -4.95 -8.10 18.23
CA PRO A 166 -3.92 -7.64 17.30
C PRO A 166 -2.71 -7.00 18.00
N VAL A 167 -2.68 -6.87 19.34
CA VAL A 167 -1.74 -6.00 20.08
C VAL A 167 -0.28 -6.30 19.73
N GLY A 168 0.13 -7.57 19.67
CA GLY A 168 1.50 -7.93 19.30
C GLY A 168 1.90 -7.43 17.91
N TRP A 169 1.02 -7.59 16.93
CA TRP A 169 1.24 -7.12 15.56
C TRP A 169 1.21 -5.59 15.47
N LEU A 170 0.32 -4.94 16.22
CA LEU A 170 0.26 -3.48 16.27
C LEU A 170 1.58 -2.90 16.81
N CYS A 171 2.12 -3.46 17.89
CA CYS A 171 3.42 -3.02 18.42
C CYS A 171 4.53 -3.12 17.36
N ILE A 172 4.62 -4.25 16.67
CA ILE A 172 5.62 -4.46 15.62
C ILE A 172 5.46 -3.44 14.48
N PHE A 173 4.24 -3.28 13.94
CA PHE A 173 4.01 -2.39 12.81
C PHE A 173 4.09 -0.89 13.18
N ILE A 174 3.80 -0.50 14.42
CA ILE A 174 4.05 0.86 14.90
C ILE A 174 5.55 1.16 14.94
N LEU A 175 6.38 0.22 15.42
CA LEU A 175 7.84 0.37 15.40
C LEU A 175 8.37 0.44 13.97
N ILE A 176 7.90 -0.44 13.07
CA ILE A 176 8.27 -0.41 11.65
C ILE A 176 7.87 0.93 11.01
N ALA A 177 6.66 1.44 11.29
CA ALA A 177 6.20 2.73 10.79
C ALA A 177 7.10 3.89 11.27
N GLY A 178 7.54 3.84 12.55
CA GLY A 178 8.49 4.81 13.10
C GLY A 178 9.84 4.80 12.38
N VAL A 179 10.41 3.60 12.16
CA VAL A 179 11.67 3.42 11.42
C VAL A 179 11.52 3.88 9.97
N LEU A 180 10.42 3.51 9.32
CA LEU A 180 10.14 3.90 7.93
C LEU A 180 9.96 5.42 7.79
N GLY A 181 9.21 6.05 8.69
CA GLY A 181 9.03 7.50 8.72
C GLY A 181 10.35 8.24 8.89
N THR A 182 11.18 7.79 9.83
CA THR A 182 12.53 8.32 10.06
C THR A 182 13.40 8.17 8.80
N ALA A 183 13.36 7.01 8.15
CA ALA A 183 14.09 6.78 6.91
C ALA A 183 13.66 7.74 5.79
N ARG A 184 12.37 8.07 5.67
CA ARG A 184 11.87 9.03 4.66
C ARG A 184 12.33 10.46 4.92
N ILE A 185 12.47 10.85 6.20
CA ILE A 185 12.98 12.17 6.61
C ILE A 185 14.50 12.24 6.39
N ILE A 186 15.27 11.22 6.79
CA ILE A 186 16.73 11.15 6.58
C ILE A 186 17.09 11.25 5.10
N LEU A 187 16.31 10.58 4.23
CA LEU A 187 16.50 10.67 2.78
C LEU A 187 16.08 12.02 2.17
N GLN A 188 15.55 12.94 2.99
CA GLN A 188 15.03 14.25 2.57
C GLN A 188 13.96 14.16 1.46
N HIS A 189 13.28 13.02 1.39
CA HIS A 189 12.21 12.84 0.41
C HIS A 189 10.90 13.48 0.86
N HIS A 190 10.68 13.56 2.19
CA HIS A 190 9.48 14.10 2.81
C HIS A 190 9.79 14.85 4.11
N THR A 191 8.97 15.85 4.38
CA THR A 191 8.93 16.55 5.69
C THR A 191 8.16 15.71 6.72
N LEU A 192 8.32 16.04 8.00
CA LEU A 192 7.58 15.38 9.09
C LEU A 192 6.05 15.48 8.87
N GLY A 193 5.55 16.65 8.46
CA GLY A 193 4.12 16.84 8.16
C GLY A 193 3.63 15.92 7.04
N GLU A 194 4.39 15.75 5.95
CA GLU A 194 4.06 14.86 4.83
C GLU A 194 4.05 13.37 5.24
N VAL A 195 4.94 13.00 6.17
CA VAL A 195 5.03 11.67 6.76
C VAL A 195 3.82 11.38 7.64
N MET A 196 3.50 12.28 8.56
CA MET A 196 2.35 12.14 9.47
C MET A 196 1.01 12.23 8.72
N GLY A 197 0.91 13.12 7.75
CA GLY A 197 -0.29 13.22 6.89
C GLY A 197 -0.53 11.96 6.08
N GLY A 198 0.54 11.39 5.48
CA GLY A 198 0.45 10.11 4.78
C GLY A 198 -0.02 8.98 5.71
N PHE A 199 0.59 8.86 6.88
CA PHE A 199 0.22 7.87 7.88
C PHE A 199 -1.26 7.98 8.30
N ALA A 200 -1.74 9.19 8.60
CA ALA A 200 -3.12 9.45 8.98
C ALA A 200 -4.12 9.07 7.87
N VAL A 201 -3.82 9.43 6.62
CA VAL A 201 -4.65 9.06 5.47
C VAL A 201 -4.75 7.53 5.34
N GLY A 202 -3.64 6.81 5.41
CA GLY A 202 -3.66 5.35 5.33
C GLY A 202 -4.44 4.69 6.46
N LEU A 203 -4.21 5.15 7.70
CA LEU A 203 -4.88 4.67 8.91
C LEU A 203 -6.41 4.84 8.80
N ILE A 204 -6.84 6.06 8.50
CA ILE A 204 -8.27 6.39 8.43
C ILE A 204 -8.96 5.67 7.28
N CYS A 205 -8.36 5.64 6.08
CA CYS A 205 -8.93 4.95 4.93
C CYS A 205 -9.15 3.47 5.21
N SER A 206 -8.13 2.77 5.73
CA SER A 206 -8.25 1.33 5.99
C SER A 206 -9.22 1.03 7.13
N LEU A 207 -9.21 1.84 8.21
CA LEU A 207 -10.21 1.73 9.27
C LEU A 207 -11.63 1.87 8.73
N LEU A 208 -11.91 2.91 7.96
CA LEU A 208 -13.25 3.19 7.45
C LEU A 208 -13.71 2.13 6.46
N VAL A 209 -12.86 1.71 5.53
CA VAL A 209 -13.23 0.78 4.46
C VAL A 209 -13.38 -0.65 4.96
N LEU A 210 -12.51 -1.10 5.87
CA LEU A 210 -12.47 -2.48 6.35
C LEU A 210 -13.33 -2.71 7.60
N HIS A 211 -13.82 -1.64 8.23
CA HIS A 211 -14.64 -1.79 9.43
C HIS A 211 -15.99 -2.43 9.10
N PRO A 212 -16.47 -3.37 9.95
CA PRO A 212 -17.72 -4.11 9.69
C PRO A 212 -18.95 -3.24 9.45
N PHE A 213 -19.00 -2.01 9.97
CA PHE A 213 -20.09 -1.06 9.70
C PHE A 213 -20.10 -0.53 8.25
N CYS A 214 -18.98 -0.60 7.53
CA CYS A 214 -18.89 -0.12 6.13
C CYS A 214 -19.28 -1.18 5.09
N LYS A 215 -19.86 -2.30 5.47
CA LYS A 215 -20.42 -3.30 4.53
C LYS A 215 -21.33 -2.69 3.46
N LEU A 216 -21.99 -1.57 3.78
CA LEU A 216 -22.88 -0.88 2.87
C LEU A 216 -22.11 -0.29 1.67
N VAL A 217 -20.99 0.35 1.90
CA VAL A 217 -20.15 0.95 0.84
C VAL A 217 -19.64 -0.14 -0.11
N PHE A 218 -19.25 -1.28 0.45
CA PHE A 218 -18.77 -2.41 -0.35
C PHE A 218 -19.92 -3.11 -1.12
N ARG A 219 -21.13 -3.18 -0.57
CA ARG A 219 -22.33 -3.64 -1.29
C ARG A 219 -22.64 -2.75 -2.49
N LEU A 220 -22.61 -1.44 -2.32
CA LEU A 220 -22.84 -0.48 -3.42
C LEU A 220 -21.78 -0.63 -4.52
N PHE A 221 -20.52 -0.81 -4.16
CA PHE A 221 -19.44 -1.06 -5.11
C PHE A 221 -19.63 -2.37 -5.90
N ASN A 222 -20.01 -3.46 -5.24
CA ASN A 222 -20.30 -4.73 -5.90
C ASN A 222 -21.53 -4.65 -6.83
N ILE A 223 -22.58 -3.92 -6.43
CA ILE A 223 -23.74 -3.65 -7.28
C ILE A 223 -23.30 -2.86 -8.53
N PHE A 224 -22.49 -1.82 -8.37
CA PHE A 224 -21.97 -1.02 -9.48
C PHE A 224 -21.13 -1.88 -10.44
N LEU A 225 -20.27 -2.76 -9.93
CA LEU A 225 -19.51 -3.71 -10.76
C LEU A 225 -20.43 -4.68 -11.50
N SER A 226 -21.43 -5.25 -10.83
CA SER A 226 -22.37 -6.19 -11.47
C SER A 226 -23.19 -5.52 -12.56
N VAL A 227 -23.68 -4.31 -12.36
CA VAL A 227 -24.43 -3.53 -13.37
C VAL A 227 -23.52 -3.15 -14.55
N SER A 228 -22.27 -2.76 -14.30
CA SER A 228 -21.30 -2.45 -15.36
C SER A 228 -21.00 -3.67 -16.24
N TYR A 229 -21.06 -4.88 -15.71
CA TYR A 229 -20.87 -6.10 -16.49
C TYR A 229 -22.08 -6.50 -17.33
N THR A 230 -23.31 -6.27 -16.86
CA THR A 230 -24.52 -6.59 -17.64
C THR A 230 -24.71 -5.70 -18.88
N HIS A 231 -24.02 -4.56 -18.94
CA HIS A 231 -24.02 -3.67 -20.11
C HIS A 231 -22.90 -3.97 -21.12
N LEU A 232 -21.97 -4.88 -20.80
CA LEU A 232 -20.83 -5.25 -21.65
C LEU A 232 -20.94 -6.65 -22.26
N THR A 233 -21.99 -7.40 -21.92
CA THR A 233 -22.38 -8.68 -22.54
C THR A 233 -23.64 -8.52 -23.36
#